data_bf638cbe798cae3911690ffbaf3efa88
#
_entry.id   bf638cbe798cae3911690ffbaf3efa88
#
_cell.length_a   1.000
_cell.length_b   1.000
_cell.length_c   1.000
_cell.angle_alpha   90.00
_cell.angle_beta   90.00
_cell.angle_gamma   90.00
#
_symmetry.space_group_name_H-M   'P 1'
#
loop_
_entity.id
_entity.type
_entity.pdbx_description
1 polymer ?
#
loop_
_entity_poly.entity_id
_entity_poly.type
_entity_poly.pdbx_seq_one_letter_code
_entity_poly.pdbx_strand_id
1 'polypeptide(L)'
;MLAAVLALAACGQAPRAEPAPVVQTPTHGYTIAATYPHDRRAFTQGLIFIDGQLYESTGQIGQSTIRQVNLEDGRVLQSVSIPRGQFGEGIVDWGDQIINISWQDGVGYRWDRRTLRRLSAWNYRGEGWGLTRSQTEIIMSDGTAELRFLDPASLRERRRITVTDQGVPVPRLNELEWVNGEVFANVWQTPMIARIDPASGNVTGWIDLTALAIENGNGQDNVLNGIAYDAARDRLFVTGKYWPRLYEIDLVPAAGR
;
A
#
# COMPACT_ATOMS: atom_id res chain seq x y z
N MET A 1 84.22 13.71 -14.64
CA MET A 1 82.87 14.18 -15.08
C MET A 1 81.96 12.98 -15.03
N LEU A 2 81.12 12.91 -13.96
CA LEU A 2 80.07 11.89 -13.82
C LEU A 2 78.76 12.49 -14.30
N ALA A 3 78.11 11.86 -15.27
CA ALA A 3 76.79 12.20 -15.75
C ALA A 3 75.77 11.39 -14.97
N ALA A 4 74.83 12.08 -14.23
CA ALA A 4 73.73 11.47 -13.56
C ALA A 4 72.54 11.36 -14.52
N VAL A 5 72.02 10.13 -14.72
CA VAL A 5 70.79 9.87 -15.50
C VAL A 5 69.60 9.88 -14.54
N LEU A 6 68.68 10.87 -14.64
CA LEU A 6 67.42 10.88 -13.96
C LEU A 6 66.42 9.98 -14.70
N ALA A 7 65.99 8.92 -14.07
CA ALA A 7 64.86 8.12 -14.55
C ALA A 7 63.54 8.75 -14.08
N LEU A 8 62.70 9.24 -14.99
CA LEU A 8 61.31 9.64 -14.70
C LEU A 8 60.43 8.37 -14.61
N ALA A 9 59.92 8.10 -13.44
CA ALA A 9 58.87 7.09 -13.25
C ALA A 9 57.52 7.68 -13.69
N ALA A 10 56.94 7.16 -14.75
CA ALA A 10 55.60 7.47 -15.19
C ALA A 10 54.59 6.73 -14.29
N CYS A 11 53.87 7.45 -13.40
CA CYS A 11 52.72 6.90 -12.69
C CYS A 11 51.57 6.69 -13.68
N GLY A 12 51.36 5.47 -14.11
CA GLY A 12 50.19 5.08 -14.87
C GLY A 12 48.94 5.13 -13.96
N GLN A 13 47.99 6.02 -14.25
CA GLN A 13 46.69 5.99 -13.62
C GLN A 13 45.96 4.73 -14.06
N ALA A 14 45.50 3.92 -13.08
CA ALA A 14 44.63 2.79 -13.34
C ALA A 14 43.31 3.27 -14.01
N PRO A 15 42.77 2.54 -14.99
CA PRO A 15 41.55 2.90 -15.65
C PRO A 15 40.42 2.95 -14.59
N ARG A 16 39.72 4.07 -14.56
CA ARG A 16 38.55 4.27 -13.72
C ARG A 16 37.47 3.33 -14.25
N ALA A 17 37.03 2.38 -13.44
CA ALA A 17 35.89 1.52 -13.80
C ALA A 17 34.67 2.39 -14.14
N GLU A 18 34.09 2.18 -15.31
CA GLU A 18 32.79 2.80 -15.63
C GLU A 18 31.75 2.35 -14.63
N PRO A 19 30.90 3.27 -14.12
CA PRO A 19 29.80 2.89 -13.24
C PRO A 19 28.89 1.91 -14.00
N ALA A 20 28.51 0.82 -13.34
CA ALA A 20 27.57 -0.13 -13.90
C ALA A 20 26.26 0.59 -14.29
N PRO A 21 25.60 0.22 -15.39
CA PRO A 21 24.35 0.84 -15.81
C PRO A 21 23.32 0.73 -14.69
N VAL A 22 22.73 1.85 -14.29
CA VAL A 22 21.65 1.88 -13.31
C VAL A 22 20.42 1.26 -13.99
N VAL A 23 20.07 0.05 -13.58
CA VAL A 23 18.84 -0.61 -14.04
C VAL A 23 17.67 0.10 -13.37
N GLN A 24 16.88 0.83 -14.14
CA GLN A 24 15.69 1.52 -13.62
C GLN A 24 14.66 0.51 -13.14
N THR A 25 14.00 0.81 -12.01
CA THR A 25 12.90 0.01 -11.50
C THR A 25 11.76 -0.01 -12.54
N PRO A 26 11.27 -1.20 -12.94
CA PRO A 26 10.27 -1.31 -14.01
C PRO A 26 8.95 -0.66 -13.60
N THR A 27 8.31 0.02 -14.57
CA THR A 27 6.95 0.56 -14.40
C THR A 27 5.97 -0.25 -15.24
N HIS A 28 5.02 -0.86 -14.57
CA HIS A 28 3.94 -1.65 -15.18
C HIS A 28 2.78 -0.73 -15.57
N GLY A 29 2.21 -0.99 -16.73
CA GLY A 29 0.89 -0.50 -17.11
C GLY A 29 -0.20 -1.46 -16.61
N TYR A 30 -1.43 -1.22 -17.05
CA TYR A 30 -2.58 -2.05 -16.74
C TYR A 30 -3.58 -2.08 -17.89
N THR A 31 -4.45 -3.09 -17.89
CA THR A 31 -5.71 -3.09 -18.64
C THR A 31 -6.86 -3.21 -17.66
N ILE A 32 -8.01 -2.64 -18.01
CA ILE A 32 -9.22 -2.75 -17.18
C ILE A 32 -9.94 -4.04 -17.59
N ALA A 33 -10.02 -5.00 -16.67
CA ALA A 33 -10.75 -6.25 -16.87
C ALA A 33 -12.26 -6.05 -16.58
N ALA A 34 -12.59 -5.29 -15.53
CA ALA A 34 -13.97 -4.94 -15.17
C ALA A 34 -14.05 -3.61 -14.41
N THR A 35 -15.26 -3.05 -14.36
CA THR A 35 -15.55 -1.81 -13.63
C THR A 35 -16.81 -2.00 -12.81
N TYR A 36 -16.75 -1.63 -11.53
CA TYR A 36 -17.83 -1.78 -10.56
C TYR A 36 -18.24 -0.43 -9.98
N PRO A 37 -19.51 -0.26 -9.59
CA PRO A 37 -19.94 0.94 -8.87
C PRO A 37 -19.24 1.08 -7.53
N HIS A 38 -18.85 2.30 -7.16
CA HIS A 38 -18.29 2.62 -5.85
C HIS A 38 -18.95 3.86 -5.25
N ASP A 39 -19.07 3.93 -3.93
CA ASP A 39 -19.76 5.01 -3.24
C ASP A 39 -18.95 6.31 -3.27
N ARG A 40 -19.43 7.31 -4.00
CA ARG A 40 -18.81 8.65 -4.11
C ARG A 40 -18.65 9.39 -2.77
N ARG A 41 -19.22 8.89 -1.69
CA ARG A 41 -19.06 9.44 -0.33
C ARG A 41 -18.02 8.69 0.48
N ALA A 42 -17.45 7.61 -0.09
CA ALA A 42 -16.43 6.84 0.57
C ALA A 42 -15.09 7.57 0.52
N PHE A 43 -14.60 8.01 1.66
CA PHE A 43 -13.22 8.42 1.83
C PHE A 43 -12.38 7.18 2.13
N THR A 44 -12.12 6.39 1.10
CA THR A 44 -11.49 5.07 1.20
C THR A 44 -10.11 5.16 1.84
N GLN A 45 -9.92 4.41 2.93
CA GLN A 45 -8.68 4.33 3.69
C GLN A 45 -8.14 2.91 3.83
N GLY A 46 -8.96 1.92 3.55
CA GLY A 46 -8.54 0.52 3.49
C GLY A 46 -9.54 -0.30 2.71
N LEU A 47 -9.05 -1.25 1.94
CA LEU A 47 -9.86 -2.11 1.07
C LEU A 47 -9.30 -3.53 1.14
N ILE A 48 -10.15 -4.54 1.34
CA ILE A 48 -9.75 -5.95 1.33
C ILE A 48 -10.82 -6.81 0.68
N PHE A 49 -10.40 -7.88 0.00
CA PHE A 49 -11.30 -8.86 -0.59
C PHE A 49 -11.10 -10.23 0.05
N ILE A 50 -12.14 -10.77 0.70
CA ILE A 50 -12.05 -12.00 1.48
C ILE A 50 -13.27 -12.87 1.18
N ASP A 51 -13.07 -14.13 0.79
CA ASP A 51 -14.13 -15.11 0.60
C ASP A 51 -15.27 -14.63 -0.30
N GLY A 52 -14.92 -13.89 -1.37
CA GLY A 52 -15.90 -13.33 -2.30
C GLY A 52 -16.60 -12.05 -1.83
N GLN A 53 -16.17 -11.45 -0.73
CA GLN A 53 -16.75 -10.25 -0.14
C GLN A 53 -15.75 -9.11 -0.10
N LEU A 54 -16.19 -7.93 -0.47
CA LEU A 54 -15.41 -6.69 -0.34
C LEU A 54 -15.68 -6.03 1.02
N TYR A 55 -14.63 -5.68 1.74
CA TYR A 55 -14.70 -4.86 2.95
C TYR A 55 -13.93 -3.56 2.73
N GLU A 56 -14.45 -2.48 3.27
CA GLU A 56 -13.87 -1.16 3.13
C GLU A 56 -13.87 -0.42 4.46
N SER A 57 -12.76 0.24 4.77
CA SER A 57 -12.66 1.25 5.82
C SER A 57 -12.68 2.64 5.21
N THR A 58 -13.49 3.52 5.78
CA THR A 58 -13.55 4.92 5.34
C THR A 58 -13.08 5.87 6.43
N GLY A 59 -12.47 6.97 6.02
CA GLY A 59 -12.03 8.07 6.89
C GLY A 59 -13.11 9.10 7.14
N GLN A 60 -12.72 10.22 7.72
CA GLN A 60 -13.47 11.41 8.15
C GLN A 60 -14.00 11.32 9.57
N ILE A 61 -13.61 12.29 10.41
CA ILE A 61 -14.03 12.36 11.81
C ILE A 61 -15.57 12.39 11.91
N GLY A 62 -16.13 11.48 12.70
CA GLY A 62 -17.57 11.34 12.90
C GLY A 62 -18.32 10.63 11.76
N GLN A 63 -17.65 10.28 10.66
CA GLN A 63 -18.23 9.59 9.50
C GLN A 63 -17.50 8.28 9.17
N SER A 64 -16.36 8.00 9.82
CA SER A 64 -15.55 6.81 9.58
C SER A 64 -16.32 5.52 9.86
N THR A 65 -16.23 4.58 8.93
CA THR A 65 -16.95 3.28 9.01
C THR A 65 -16.05 2.13 8.59
N ILE A 66 -16.38 0.93 9.08
CA ILE A 66 -16.00 -0.34 8.47
C ILE A 66 -17.26 -0.92 7.87
N ARG A 67 -17.19 -1.34 6.62
CA ARG A 67 -18.38 -1.81 5.90
C ARG A 67 -18.07 -2.99 4.98
N GLN A 68 -19.04 -3.87 4.85
CA GLN A 68 -19.09 -4.91 3.85
C GLN A 68 -19.86 -4.38 2.65
N VAL A 69 -19.32 -4.54 1.46
CA VAL A 69 -19.86 -3.98 0.22
C VAL A 69 -20.08 -5.10 -0.80
N ASN A 70 -21.19 -5.05 -1.49
CA ASN A 70 -21.43 -5.91 -2.63
C ASN A 70 -20.60 -5.38 -3.82
N LEU A 71 -19.75 -6.22 -4.39
CA LEU A 71 -18.85 -5.83 -5.49
C LEU A 71 -19.64 -5.41 -6.74
N GLU A 72 -20.70 -6.14 -7.07
CA GLU A 72 -21.40 -5.97 -8.36
C GLU A 72 -22.18 -4.65 -8.47
N ASP A 73 -22.76 -4.19 -7.36
CA ASP A 73 -23.64 -3.00 -7.34
C ASP A 73 -23.17 -1.88 -6.40
N GLY A 74 -22.05 -2.08 -5.70
CA GLY A 74 -21.49 -1.10 -4.75
C GLY A 74 -22.34 -0.88 -3.50
N ARG A 75 -23.39 -1.70 -3.27
CA ARG A 75 -24.31 -1.53 -2.14
C ARG A 75 -23.65 -1.97 -0.82
N VAL A 76 -23.74 -1.12 0.20
CA VAL A 76 -23.32 -1.45 1.55
C VAL A 76 -24.30 -2.47 2.14
N LEU A 77 -23.78 -3.67 2.43
CA LEU A 77 -24.55 -4.79 3.00
C LEU A 77 -24.61 -4.68 4.52
N GLN A 78 -23.52 -4.29 5.14
CA GLN A 78 -23.37 -4.11 6.57
C GLN A 78 -22.37 -2.98 6.85
N SER A 79 -22.57 -2.22 7.91
CA SER A 79 -21.67 -1.14 8.31
C SER A 79 -21.67 -0.95 9.82
N VAL A 80 -20.51 -0.56 10.34
CA VAL A 80 -20.34 -0.09 11.72
C VAL A 80 -19.53 1.18 11.74
N SER A 81 -19.91 2.13 12.59
CA SER A 81 -19.15 3.36 12.79
C SER A 81 -17.93 3.10 13.68
N ILE A 82 -16.81 3.70 13.30
CA ILE A 82 -15.65 3.86 14.17
C ILE A 82 -16.01 4.89 15.25
N PRO A 83 -15.48 4.80 16.49
CA PRO A 83 -15.80 5.72 17.55
C PRO A 83 -15.70 7.20 17.12
N ARG A 84 -16.70 8.01 17.51
CA ARG A 84 -16.73 9.44 17.17
C ARG A 84 -15.48 10.15 17.69
N GLY A 85 -14.95 11.04 16.90
CA GLY A 85 -13.72 11.77 17.21
C GLY A 85 -12.46 11.11 16.63
N GLN A 86 -12.56 9.89 16.12
CA GLN A 86 -11.44 9.20 15.46
C GLN A 86 -11.60 9.21 13.94
N PHE A 87 -10.46 9.27 13.27
CA PHE A 87 -10.38 9.14 11.82
C PHE A 87 -9.97 7.69 11.49
N GLY A 88 -10.86 6.92 10.87
CA GLY A 88 -10.60 5.54 10.46
C GLY A 88 -9.62 5.47 9.31
N GLU A 89 -8.74 4.50 9.37
CA GLU A 89 -7.67 4.25 8.41
C GLU A 89 -7.69 2.79 7.93
N GLY A 90 -6.57 2.22 7.59
CA GLY A 90 -6.42 0.89 7.04
C GLY A 90 -7.15 -0.23 7.78
N ILE A 91 -7.51 -1.27 7.04
CA ILE A 91 -8.08 -2.52 7.57
C ILE A 91 -7.32 -3.73 7.04
N VAL A 92 -7.38 -4.82 7.78
CA VAL A 92 -6.87 -6.13 7.38
C VAL A 92 -7.69 -7.23 8.05
N ASP A 93 -7.79 -8.40 7.43
CA ASP A 93 -8.34 -9.59 8.07
C ASP A 93 -7.27 -10.37 8.85
N TRP A 94 -7.69 -11.06 9.90
CA TRP A 94 -6.90 -12.11 10.54
C TRP A 94 -7.83 -13.15 11.15
N GLY A 95 -7.86 -14.32 10.55
CA GLY A 95 -8.84 -15.35 10.89
C GLY A 95 -10.27 -14.85 10.72
N ASP A 96 -11.07 -14.96 11.78
CA ASP A 96 -12.47 -14.48 11.78
C ASP A 96 -12.62 -13.02 12.20
N GLN A 97 -11.54 -12.24 12.17
CA GLN A 97 -11.54 -10.85 12.61
C GLN A 97 -11.17 -9.90 11.47
N ILE A 98 -11.69 -8.68 11.58
CA ILE A 98 -11.17 -7.50 10.89
C ILE A 98 -10.41 -6.68 11.93
N ILE A 99 -9.22 -6.21 11.60
CA ILE A 99 -8.42 -5.30 12.39
C ILE A 99 -8.37 -3.99 11.65
N ASN A 100 -8.61 -2.88 12.35
CA ASN A 100 -8.44 -1.55 11.78
C ASN A 100 -7.59 -0.66 12.67
N ILE A 101 -7.13 0.45 12.11
CA ILE A 101 -6.37 1.51 12.78
C ILE A 101 -7.05 2.86 12.61
N SER A 102 -6.66 3.82 13.45
CA SER A 102 -7.01 5.24 13.33
C SER A 102 -5.79 6.04 12.90
N TRP A 103 -5.98 7.25 12.40
CA TRP A 103 -4.89 8.08 11.89
C TRP A 103 -3.88 8.48 12.99
N GLN A 104 -4.27 9.37 13.90
CA GLN A 104 -3.36 10.01 14.87
C GLN A 104 -3.63 9.60 16.33
N ASP A 105 -4.72 8.88 16.58
CA ASP A 105 -5.11 8.51 17.95
C ASP A 105 -4.26 7.37 18.53
N GLY A 106 -3.47 6.67 17.72
CA GLY A 106 -2.69 5.51 18.14
C GLY A 106 -3.54 4.36 18.68
N VAL A 107 -4.78 4.25 18.20
CA VAL A 107 -5.75 3.23 18.62
C VAL A 107 -6.24 2.45 17.43
N GLY A 108 -6.29 1.15 17.55
CA GLY A 108 -6.93 0.24 16.61
C GLY A 108 -7.95 -0.66 17.30
N TYR A 109 -8.74 -1.34 16.50
CA TYR A 109 -9.79 -2.22 16.99
C TYR A 109 -9.75 -3.56 16.29
N ARG A 110 -10.24 -4.60 16.99
CA ARG A 110 -10.59 -5.89 16.44
C ARG A 110 -12.11 -6.00 16.37
N TRP A 111 -12.60 -6.47 15.24
CA TRP A 111 -14.02 -6.65 14.97
C TRP A 111 -14.27 -8.11 14.56
N ASP A 112 -15.37 -8.66 14.98
CA ASP A 112 -15.87 -9.92 14.43
C ASP A 112 -16.23 -9.71 12.96
N ARG A 113 -15.61 -10.47 12.06
CA ARG A 113 -15.75 -10.26 10.61
C ARG A 113 -17.19 -10.43 10.11
N ARG A 114 -17.93 -11.34 10.69
CA ARG A 114 -19.31 -11.67 10.26
C ARG A 114 -20.33 -10.66 10.75
N THR A 115 -20.18 -10.14 11.95
CA THR A 115 -21.18 -9.28 12.60
C THR A 115 -20.75 -7.82 12.69
N LEU A 116 -19.50 -7.50 12.38
CA LEU A 116 -18.83 -6.21 12.61
C LEU A 116 -18.97 -5.71 14.07
N ARG A 117 -19.19 -6.61 15.03
CA ARG A 117 -19.20 -6.28 16.46
C ARG A 117 -17.77 -6.07 16.94
N ARG A 118 -17.51 -4.95 17.62
CA ARG A 118 -16.21 -4.68 18.22
C ARG A 118 -15.88 -5.71 19.31
N LEU A 119 -14.72 -6.32 19.21
CA LEU A 119 -14.22 -7.34 20.13
C LEU A 119 -13.28 -6.73 21.18
N SER A 120 -12.31 -5.94 20.72
CA SER A 120 -11.30 -5.31 21.59
C SER A 120 -10.72 -4.06 20.95
N ALA A 121 -9.96 -3.29 21.73
CA ALA A 121 -9.10 -2.22 21.28
C ALA A 121 -7.63 -2.58 21.57
N TRP A 122 -6.74 -1.97 20.82
CA TRP A 122 -5.29 -2.04 21.02
C TRP A 122 -4.65 -0.70 20.70
N ASN A 123 -3.41 -0.50 21.19
CA ASN A 123 -2.71 0.76 21.00
C ASN A 123 -1.39 0.56 20.28
N TYR A 124 -1.01 1.56 19.51
CA TYR A 124 0.29 1.66 18.84
C TYR A 124 0.82 3.08 18.93
N ARG A 125 2.10 3.28 18.61
CA ARG A 125 2.75 4.60 18.65
C ARG A 125 2.79 5.22 17.25
N GLY A 126 2.65 6.54 17.19
CA GLY A 126 2.67 7.32 15.95
C GLY A 126 1.37 7.26 15.19
N GLU A 127 1.42 7.56 13.92
CA GLU A 127 0.28 7.49 13.02
C GLU A 127 0.06 6.07 12.49
N GLY A 128 -1.15 5.81 11.99
CA GLY A 128 -1.50 4.59 11.28
C GLY A 128 -2.22 4.94 9.98
N TRP A 129 -1.77 4.38 8.84
CA TRP A 129 -2.31 4.70 7.53
C TRP A 129 -2.90 3.47 6.84
N GLY A 130 -2.10 2.52 6.43
CA GLY A 130 -2.54 1.29 5.76
C GLY A 130 -2.26 0.04 6.57
N LEU A 131 -2.99 -1.03 6.29
CA LEU A 131 -2.75 -2.37 6.82
C LEU A 131 -2.86 -3.40 5.70
N THR A 132 -1.97 -4.39 5.73
CA THR A 132 -2.13 -5.66 5.02
C THR A 132 -1.51 -6.79 5.83
N ARG A 133 -1.47 -8.00 5.29
CA ARG A 133 -0.86 -9.15 5.96
C ARG A 133 -0.19 -10.12 5.01
N SER A 134 0.88 -10.72 5.47
CA SER A 134 1.37 -12.01 4.97
C SER A 134 0.59 -13.17 5.65
N GLN A 135 1.08 -14.38 5.47
CA GLN A 135 0.56 -15.53 6.21
C GLN A 135 0.93 -15.52 7.69
N THR A 136 1.93 -14.76 8.11
CA THR A 136 2.52 -14.82 9.45
C THR A 136 2.61 -13.48 10.18
N GLU A 137 2.46 -12.36 9.48
CA GLU A 137 2.63 -11.00 10.03
C GLU A 137 1.57 -10.05 9.48
N ILE A 138 1.14 -9.09 10.30
CA ILE A 138 0.40 -7.92 9.86
C ILE A 138 1.43 -6.83 9.52
N ILE A 139 1.20 -6.11 8.44
CA ILE A 139 2.10 -5.07 7.92
C ILE A 139 1.35 -3.74 7.96
N MET A 140 1.99 -2.71 8.50
CA MET A 140 1.38 -1.40 8.73
C MET A 140 2.25 -0.29 8.15
N SER A 141 1.65 0.64 7.44
CA SER A 141 2.25 1.91 7.03
C SER A 141 1.85 3.04 7.99
N ASP A 142 2.63 4.12 7.99
CA ASP A 142 2.41 5.30 8.84
C ASP A 142 2.73 6.63 8.12
N GLY A 143 2.72 6.62 6.79
CA GLY A 143 3.03 7.78 5.95
C GLY A 143 4.52 8.09 5.80
N THR A 144 5.39 7.37 6.49
CA THR A 144 6.84 7.43 6.29
C THR A 144 7.28 6.49 5.17
N ALA A 145 8.58 6.29 4.99
CA ALA A 145 9.14 5.27 4.13
C ALA A 145 9.27 3.91 4.84
N GLU A 146 8.74 3.76 6.04
CA GLU A 146 8.86 2.52 6.81
C GLU A 146 7.59 1.68 6.73
N LEU A 147 7.76 0.36 6.68
CA LEU A 147 6.72 -0.62 6.92
C LEU A 147 7.01 -1.34 8.25
N ARG A 148 6.01 -1.41 9.11
CA ARG A 148 6.07 -2.01 10.45
C ARG A 148 5.43 -3.40 10.39
N PHE A 149 6.14 -4.42 10.88
CA PHE A 149 5.66 -5.79 10.91
C PHE A 149 5.22 -6.16 12.32
N LEU A 150 3.96 -6.52 12.46
CA LEU A 150 3.32 -6.75 13.74
C LEU A 150 3.03 -8.24 13.94
N ASP A 151 3.16 -8.70 15.19
CA ASP A 151 2.67 -10.00 15.61
C ASP A 151 1.13 -10.04 15.54
N PRO A 152 0.51 -10.97 14.83
CA PRO A 152 -0.94 -10.96 14.64
C PRO A 152 -1.75 -11.21 15.92
N ALA A 153 -1.20 -11.94 16.88
CA ALA A 153 -1.89 -12.23 18.13
C ALA A 153 -1.87 -11.03 19.09
N SER A 154 -0.68 -10.44 19.29
CA SER A 154 -0.48 -9.36 20.24
C SER A 154 -0.55 -7.95 19.63
N LEU A 155 -0.45 -7.83 18.30
CA LEU A 155 -0.34 -6.58 17.53
C LEU A 155 0.87 -5.72 17.95
N ARG A 156 1.87 -6.35 18.57
CA ARG A 156 3.15 -5.69 18.90
C ARG A 156 4.06 -5.72 17.68
N GLU A 157 4.74 -4.62 17.46
CA GLU A 157 5.76 -4.52 16.42
C GLU A 157 6.93 -5.47 16.71
N ARG A 158 7.32 -6.26 15.69
CA ARG A 158 8.44 -7.19 15.72
C ARG A 158 9.67 -6.64 15.00
N ARG A 159 9.45 -5.98 13.88
CA ARG A 159 10.51 -5.42 13.02
C ARG A 159 9.96 -4.30 12.14
N ARG A 160 10.88 -3.56 11.52
CA ARG A 160 10.61 -2.58 10.45
C ARG A 160 11.55 -2.79 9.29
N ILE A 161 11.12 -2.32 8.14
CA ILE A 161 11.97 -2.16 6.95
C ILE A 161 11.78 -0.74 6.41
N THR A 162 12.85 -0.18 5.84
CA THR A 162 12.75 1.06 5.07
C THR A 162 12.53 0.70 3.62
N VAL A 163 11.47 1.25 3.01
CA VAL A 163 11.18 1.06 1.60
C VAL A 163 12.02 2.02 0.79
N THR A 164 12.75 1.48 -0.20
CA THR A 164 13.62 2.28 -1.07
C THR A 164 13.45 1.88 -2.54
N ASP A 165 13.52 2.87 -3.42
CA ASP A 165 13.71 2.67 -4.85
C ASP A 165 15.15 3.05 -5.20
N GLN A 166 15.96 2.06 -5.61
CA GLN A 166 17.37 2.23 -5.91
C GLN A 166 18.17 2.94 -4.78
N GLY A 167 17.84 2.60 -3.53
CA GLY A 167 18.46 3.17 -2.34
C GLY A 167 17.89 4.53 -1.89
N VAL A 168 16.93 5.10 -2.62
CA VAL A 168 16.22 6.33 -2.24
C VAL A 168 14.97 5.96 -1.47
N PRO A 169 14.77 6.45 -0.22
CA PRO A 169 13.55 6.19 0.54
C PRO A 169 12.28 6.66 -0.17
N VAL A 170 11.22 5.83 -0.13
CA VAL A 170 9.90 6.12 -0.71
C VAL A 170 8.93 6.48 0.42
N PRO A 171 8.73 7.75 0.75
CA PRO A 171 7.81 8.18 1.80
C PRO A 171 6.35 8.19 1.31
N ARG A 172 5.44 8.47 2.25
CA ARG A 172 4.00 8.57 2.02
C ARG A 172 3.36 7.25 1.61
N LEU A 173 3.91 6.12 2.08
CA LEU A 173 3.27 4.83 1.96
C LEU A 173 1.93 4.86 2.70
N ASN A 174 0.85 4.52 1.99
CA ASN A 174 -0.51 4.64 2.51
C ASN A 174 -1.19 3.26 2.52
N GLU A 175 -2.28 3.12 1.81
CA GLU A 175 -3.04 1.89 1.77
C GLU A 175 -2.20 0.75 1.19
N LEU A 176 -2.36 -0.46 1.76
CA LEU A 176 -1.48 -1.60 1.52
C LEU A 176 -2.29 -2.84 1.14
N GLU A 177 -1.75 -3.65 0.22
CA GLU A 177 -2.28 -4.98 -0.07
C GLU A 177 -1.15 -6.00 -0.29
N TRP A 178 -1.42 -7.25 0.14
CA TRP A 178 -0.51 -8.38 -0.06
C TRP A 178 -0.87 -9.12 -1.35
N VAL A 179 0.01 -9.05 -2.35
CA VAL A 179 -0.21 -9.64 -3.66
C VAL A 179 0.95 -10.57 -4.02
N ASN A 180 0.69 -11.88 -4.08
CA ASN A 180 1.67 -12.89 -4.55
C ASN A 180 3.07 -12.79 -3.92
N GLY A 181 3.15 -12.49 -2.62
CA GLY A 181 4.42 -12.43 -1.90
C GLY A 181 5.07 -11.04 -1.83
N GLU A 182 4.47 -10.03 -2.46
CA GLU A 182 4.89 -8.64 -2.41
C GLU A 182 3.88 -7.79 -1.63
N VAL A 183 4.32 -6.65 -1.12
CA VAL A 183 3.44 -5.59 -0.60
C VAL A 183 3.22 -4.57 -1.72
N PHE A 184 1.97 -4.36 -2.08
CA PHE A 184 1.55 -3.26 -2.93
C PHE A 184 1.15 -2.10 -2.03
N ALA A 185 1.68 -0.90 -2.30
CA ALA A 185 1.43 0.28 -1.48
C ALA A 185 1.02 1.48 -2.34
N ASN A 186 -0.11 2.09 -2.03
CA ASN A 186 -0.41 3.41 -2.56
C ASN A 186 0.62 4.41 -2.03
N VAL A 187 1.16 5.27 -2.89
CA VAL A 187 1.99 6.41 -2.49
C VAL A 187 1.13 7.66 -2.50
N TRP A 188 0.75 8.15 -1.32
CA TRP A 188 -0.23 9.23 -1.16
C TRP A 188 0.10 10.47 -1.97
N GLN A 189 -0.92 11.07 -2.58
CA GLN A 189 -0.87 12.19 -3.52
C GLN A 189 -0.11 11.90 -4.83
N THR A 190 0.06 10.64 -5.16
CA THR A 190 0.55 10.22 -6.47
C THR A 190 -0.42 9.20 -7.09
N PRO A 191 -0.42 9.02 -8.41
CA PRO A 191 -1.19 7.97 -9.07
C PRO A 191 -0.44 6.63 -9.12
N MET A 192 0.56 6.44 -8.25
CA MET A 192 1.47 5.30 -8.29
C MET A 192 1.19 4.31 -7.17
N ILE A 193 1.35 3.03 -7.47
CA ILE A 193 1.45 1.95 -6.50
C ILE A 193 2.87 1.40 -6.56
N ALA A 194 3.54 1.32 -5.42
CA ALA A 194 4.83 0.66 -5.28
C ALA A 194 4.62 -0.85 -5.04
N ARG A 195 5.32 -1.69 -5.79
CA ARG A 195 5.49 -3.11 -5.49
C ARG A 195 6.75 -3.27 -4.66
N ILE A 196 6.68 -3.90 -3.52
CA ILE A 196 7.73 -3.90 -2.50
C ILE A 196 8.05 -5.33 -2.09
N ASP A 197 9.33 -5.70 -2.13
CA ASP A 197 9.81 -6.93 -1.51
C ASP A 197 9.80 -6.78 0.02
N PRO A 198 8.99 -7.55 0.76
CA PRO A 198 8.84 -7.42 2.20
C PRO A 198 10.06 -7.87 3.01
N ALA A 199 11.01 -8.56 2.38
CA ALA A 199 12.24 -8.99 3.04
C ALA A 199 13.30 -7.88 3.04
N SER A 200 13.49 -7.21 1.91
CA SER A 200 14.54 -6.20 1.72
C SER A 200 14.04 -4.76 1.83
N GLY A 201 12.75 -4.51 1.58
CA GLY A 201 12.18 -3.17 1.44
C GLY A 201 12.44 -2.54 0.07
N ASN A 202 13.05 -3.24 -0.86
CA ASN A 202 13.29 -2.70 -2.20
C ASN A 202 12.00 -2.65 -3.01
N VAL A 203 11.78 -1.54 -3.72
CA VAL A 203 10.75 -1.46 -4.75
C VAL A 203 11.18 -2.32 -5.93
N THR A 204 10.37 -3.34 -6.23
CA THR A 204 10.57 -4.30 -7.33
C THR A 204 9.93 -3.81 -8.63
N GLY A 205 8.96 -2.91 -8.53
CA GLY A 205 8.26 -2.31 -9.65
C GLY A 205 7.28 -1.24 -9.22
N TRP A 206 6.86 -0.45 -10.19
CA TRP A 206 5.80 0.55 -10.05
C TRP A 206 4.59 0.16 -10.88
N ILE A 207 3.39 0.57 -10.46
CA ILE A 207 2.18 0.51 -11.27
C ILE A 207 1.71 1.94 -11.46
N ASP A 208 1.61 2.37 -12.73
CA ASP A 208 1.17 3.72 -13.10
C ASP A 208 -0.32 3.72 -13.41
N LEU A 209 -1.12 4.34 -12.53
CA LEU A 209 -2.57 4.50 -12.66
C LEU A 209 -2.97 5.95 -12.97
N THR A 210 -2.06 6.73 -13.59
CA THR A 210 -2.28 8.14 -13.93
C THR A 210 -3.57 8.35 -14.72
N ALA A 211 -3.86 7.49 -15.70
CA ALA A 211 -5.08 7.62 -16.51
C ALA A 211 -6.36 7.46 -15.66
N LEU A 212 -6.41 6.50 -14.73
CA LEU A 212 -7.54 6.33 -13.82
C LEU A 212 -7.67 7.50 -12.84
N ALA A 213 -6.55 8.01 -12.32
CA ALA A 213 -6.57 9.16 -11.43
C ALA A 213 -7.10 10.42 -12.12
N ILE A 214 -6.76 10.65 -13.39
CA ILE A 214 -7.29 11.74 -14.20
C ILE A 214 -8.79 11.55 -14.47
N GLU A 215 -9.23 10.34 -14.83
CA GLU A 215 -10.63 10.04 -15.13
C GLU A 215 -11.55 10.27 -13.92
N ASN A 216 -11.09 9.93 -12.70
CA ASN A 216 -11.90 10.00 -11.49
C ASN A 216 -11.80 11.32 -10.74
N GLY A 217 -11.03 12.28 -11.24
CA GLY A 217 -10.80 13.58 -10.62
C GLY A 217 -9.54 13.59 -9.75
N ASN A 218 -8.70 14.59 -9.96
CA ASN A 218 -7.40 14.72 -9.31
C ASN A 218 -7.41 15.92 -8.35
N GLY A 219 -8.31 15.87 -7.35
CA GLY A 219 -8.35 16.86 -6.26
C GLY A 219 -7.47 16.44 -5.10
N GLN A 220 -7.16 17.37 -4.19
CA GLN A 220 -6.33 17.12 -3.00
C GLN A 220 -6.85 15.94 -2.17
N ASP A 221 -8.17 15.74 -2.13
CA ASP A 221 -8.83 14.68 -1.37
C ASP A 221 -9.35 13.52 -2.23
N ASN A 222 -9.32 13.68 -3.57
CA ASN A 222 -9.85 12.69 -4.52
C ASN A 222 -8.70 11.90 -5.18
N VAL A 223 -7.91 11.25 -4.34
CA VAL A 223 -6.69 10.55 -4.75
C VAL A 223 -6.89 9.05 -4.84
N LEU A 224 -6.06 8.40 -5.65
CA LEU A 224 -5.91 6.94 -5.66
C LEU A 224 -5.62 6.46 -4.24
N ASN A 225 -6.45 5.58 -3.71
CA ASN A 225 -6.26 4.92 -2.42
C ASN A 225 -7.25 3.77 -2.27
N GLY A 226 -6.75 2.57 -2.08
CA GLY A 226 -7.50 1.33 -1.97
C GLY A 226 -7.07 0.31 -3.01
N ILE A 227 -6.51 -0.79 -2.53
CA ILE A 227 -6.06 -1.96 -3.27
C ILE A 227 -6.69 -3.16 -2.60
N ALA A 228 -7.27 -4.08 -3.36
CA ALA A 228 -7.71 -5.36 -2.83
C ALA A 228 -7.35 -6.49 -3.80
N TYR A 229 -7.08 -7.68 -3.27
CA TYR A 229 -6.67 -8.81 -4.08
C TYR A 229 -7.46 -10.08 -3.76
N ASP A 230 -8.13 -10.64 -4.78
CA ASP A 230 -8.75 -11.96 -4.72
C ASP A 230 -7.71 -13.02 -5.10
N ALA A 231 -6.97 -13.53 -4.13
CA ALA A 231 -5.93 -14.52 -4.35
C ALA A 231 -6.46 -15.86 -4.93
N ALA A 232 -7.75 -16.15 -4.76
CA ALA A 232 -8.33 -17.40 -5.29
C ALA A 232 -8.55 -17.35 -6.80
N ARG A 233 -8.74 -16.15 -7.37
CA ARG A 233 -9.01 -15.94 -8.79
C ARG A 233 -7.98 -15.04 -9.47
N ASP A 234 -6.94 -14.64 -8.77
CA ASP A 234 -5.88 -13.73 -9.25
C ASP A 234 -6.45 -12.42 -9.79
N ARG A 235 -7.35 -11.76 -9.02
CA ARG A 235 -7.98 -10.50 -9.42
C ARG A 235 -7.50 -9.35 -8.56
N LEU A 236 -7.01 -8.30 -9.19
CA LEU A 236 -6.53 -7.09 -8.53
C LEU A 236 -7.55 -5.96 -8.69
N PHE A 237 -7.96 -5.36 -7.58
CA PHE A 237 -8.90 -4.25 -7.55
C PHE A 237 -8.23 -2.97 -7.08
N VAL A 238 -8.61 -1.84 -7.68
CA VAL A 238 -8.13 -0.52 -7.27
C VAL A 238 -9.27 0.49 -7.28
N THR A 239 -9.23 1.44 -6.34
CA THR A 239 -10.15 2.56 -6.26
C THR A 239 -9.46 3.80 -5.69
N GLY A 240 -10.21 4.83 -5.36
CA GLY A 240 -9.71 6.04 -4.71
C GLY A 240 -10.74 6.69 -3.80
N LYS A 241 -10.28 7.64 -3.00
CA LYS A 241 -11.13 8.46 -2.11
C LYS A 241 -12.16 9.19 -2.96
N TYR A 242 -13.46 9.00 -2.66
CA TYR A 242 -14.59 9.58 -3.38
C TYR A 242 -14.72 9.17 -4.86
N TRP A 243 -13.95 8.18 -5.32
CA TRP A 243 -14.08 7.71 -6.68
C TRP A 243 -15.45 7.04 -6.89
N PRO A 244 -16.09 7.24 -8.06
CA PRO A 244 -17.39 6.62 -8.36
C PRO A 244 -17.29 5.16 -8.79
N ARG A 245 -16.07 4.67 -8.97
CA ARG A 245 -15.78 3.35 -9.54
C ARG A 245 -14.66 2.64 -8.81
N LEU A 246 -14.79 1.34 -8.73
CA LEU A 246 -13.75 0.39 -8.39
C LEU A 246 -13.40 -0.35 -9.69
N TYR A 247 -12.14 -0.52 -9.96
CA TYR A 247 -11.64 -1.17 -11.17
C TYR A 247 -10.97 -2.48 -10.85
N GLU A 248 -11.32 -3.53 -11.59
CA GLU A 248 -10.52 -4.75 -11.68
C GLU A 248 -9.51 -4.56 -12.81
N ILE A 249 -8.24 -4.76 -12.52
CA ILE A 249 -7.16 -4.51 -13.47
C ILE A 249 -6.24 -5.72 -13.61
N ASP A 250 -5.76 -5.94 -14.84
CA ASP A 250 -4.66 -6.85 -15.13
C ASP A 250 -3.38 -6.05 -15.36
N LEU A 251 -2.29 -6.46 -14.73
CA LEU A 251 -1.00 -5.79 -14.90
C LEU A 251 -0.39 -6.16 -16.24
N VAL A 252 0.01 -5.14 -16.99
CA VAL A 252 0.79 -5.31 -18.22
C VAL A 252 2.27 -5.15 -17.88
N PRO A 253 3.14 -6.09 -18.29
CA PRO A 253 4.57 -5.97 -18.06
C PRO A 253 5.10 -4.63 -18.56
N ALA A 254 6.11 -4.09 -17.86
CA ALA A 254 6.83 -2.93 -18.33
C ALA A 254 7.30 -3.17 -19.76
N ALA A 255 7.01 -2.24 -20.68
CA ALA A 255 7.55 -2.30 -22.01
C ALA A 255 9.09 -2.35 -21.90
N GLY A 256 9.69 -3.46 -22.32
CA GLY A 256 11.14 -3.57 -22.36
C GLY A 256 11.69 -2.44 -23.25
N ARG A 257 12.53 -1.60 -22.64
CA ARG A 257 13.30 -0.61 -23.40
C ARG A 257 14.60 -1.23 -23.90
#